data_c3a1c19b35eac896e425376b8d189b04
#
_entry.id   c3a1c19b35eac896e425376b8d189b04
#
_cell.length_a   1.000
_cell.length_b   1.000
_cell.length_c   1.000
_cell.angle_alpha   90.00
_cell.angle_beta   90.00
_cell.angle_gamma   90.00
#
_symmetry.space_group_name_H-M   'P 1'
#
loop_
_entity.id
_entity.type
_entity.pdbx_description
1 polymer ?
#
loop_
_entity_poly.entity_id
_entity_poly.type
_entity_poly.pdbx_seq_one_letter_code
_entity_poly.pdbx_strand_id
1 'polypeptide(L)'
;MKFLLLKKKSLAAAILVLVLLVCGLLAVGMTGAYAVYAEKTTRKLPIYCVDTPDKKVALSFDASWGADKTQSILETLERYDVKANYFVVGFWAEKYAETLKKLSDSGRVEIGTHSNTHQHMSKLDKNSIKLELETSSSIIESVTGKKPDLFRAPFGEYNDALIETAEECGLYTVQWDVDSLDWKGVGAEEMAAKVINKTKNGSIILMHNDGENTVSALPLIIEGLKNKGYSFVTIGELIYRDNFTVDHTGKQILSEG
;
A
#
# COMPACT_ATOMS: atom_id res chain seq x y z
N MET A 1 -58.50 -47.24 20.63
CA MET A 1 -57.15 -46.68 20.40
C MET A 1 -56.18 -47.85 20.24
N LYS A 2 -55.65 -48.08 19.03
CA LYS A 2 -54.61 -49.08 18.77
C LYS A 2 -53.25 -48.47 19.02
N PHE A 3 -52.54 -48.88 20.06
CA PHE A 3 -51.16 -48.53 20.30
C PHE A 3 -50.29 -49.30 19.35
N LEU A 4 -49.56 -48.64 18.44
CA LEU A 4 -48.55 -49.24 17.60
C LEU A 4 -47.31 -49.52 18.46
N LEU A 5 -47.10 -50.76 18.84
CA LEU A 5 -45.84 -51.21 19.47
C LEU A 5 -44.77 -51.29 18.38
N LEU A 6 -43.99 -50.25 18.20
CA LEU A 6 -42.79 -50.28 17.39
C LEU A 6 -41.79 -51.25 18.00
N LYS A 7 -41.40 -52.32 17.26
CA LYS A 7 -40.34 -53.24 17.70
C LYS A 7 -39.04 -52.45 17.98
N LYS A 8 -38.37 -52.74 19.10
CA LYS A 8 -37.15 -52.03 19.52
C LYS A 8 -36.12 -51.81 18.39
N LYS A 9 -35.99 -52.77 17.46
CA LYS A 9 -35.12 -52.70 16.28
C LYS A 9 -35.58 -51.59 15.27
N SER A 10 -36.86 -51.39 15.08
CA SER A 10 -37.41 -50.37 14.19
C SER A 10 -37.23 -48.94 14.79
N LEU A 11 -37.32 -48.82 16.12
CA LEU A 11 -37.08 -47.55 16.82
C LEU A 11 -35.61 -47.19 16.74
N ALA A 12 -34.68 -48.10 16.94
CA ALA A 12 -33.24 -47.88 16.82
C ALA A 12 -32.85 -47.47 15.39
N ALA A 13 -33.44 -48.10 14.37
CA ALA A 13 -33.20 -47.74 12.97
C ALA A 13 -33.73 -46.34 12.65
N ALA A 14 -34.90 -45.97 13.17
CA ALA A 14 -35.47 -44.61 12.97
C ALA A 14 -34.62 -43.51 13.64
N ILE A 15 -34.08 -43.81 14.83
CA ILE A 15 -33.19 -42.87 15.53
C ILE A 15 -31.86 -42.74 14.75
N LEU A 16 -31.30 -43.80 14.23
CA LEU A 16 -30.07 -43.76 13.43
C LEU A 16 -30.25 -42.90 12.16
N VAL A 17 -31.36 -43.08 11.44
CA VAL A 17 -31.68 -42.29 10.25
C VAL A 17 -31.85 -40.79 10.60
N LEU A 18 -32.51 -40.50 11.72
CA LEU A 18 -32.68 -39.11 12.18
C LEU A 18 -31.34 -38.47 12.53
N VAL A 19 -30.46 -39.21 13.22
CA VAL A 19 -29.10 -38.73 13.56
C VAL A 19 -28.28 -38.46 12.29
N LEU A 20 -28.32 -39.35 11.30
CA LEU A 20 -27.61 -39.16 10.02
C LEU A 20 -28.16 -37.96 9.24
N LEU A 21 -29.47 -37.73 9.25
CA LEU A 21 -30.09 -36.54 8.62
C LEU A 21 -29.66 -35.27 9.32
N VAL A 22 -29.66 -35.25 10.66
CA VAL A 22 -29.20 -34.06 11.42
C VAL A 22 -27.73 -33.79 11.20
N CYS A 23 -26.87 -34.81 11.21
CA CYS A 23 -25.44 -34.67 10.91
C CYS A 23 -25.22 -34.18 9.47
N GLY A 24 -25.98 -34.68 8.50
CA GLY A 24 -25.93 -34.20 7.12
C GLY A 24 -26.33 -32.75 6.98
N LEU A 25 -27.41 -32.31 7.64
CA LEU A 25 -27.85 -30.91 7.64
C LEU A 25 -26.83 -29.98 8.33
N LEU A 26 -26.23 -30.44 9.44
CA LEU A 26 -25.17 -29.68 10.11
C LEU A 26 -23.92 -29.57 9.25
N ALA A 27 -23.51 -30.65 8.57
CA ALA A 27 -22.36 -30.61 7.66
C ALA A 27 -22.56 -29.64 6.48
N VAL A 28 -23.76 -29.65 5.85
CA VAL A 28 -24.10 -28.71 4.77
C VAL A 28 -24.17 -27.27 5.30
N GLY A 29 -24.75 -27.06 6.49
CA GLY A 29 -24.80 -25.75 7.13
C GLY A 29 -23.41 -25.19 7.46
N MET A 30 -22.51 -26.06 7.96
CA MET A 30 -21.12 -25.68 8.26
C MET A 30 -20.33 -25.38 7.00
N THR A 31 -20.44 -26.16 5.92
CA THR A 31 -19.73 -25.88 4.67
C THR A 31 -20.22 -24.60 4.00
N GLY A 32 -21.54 -24.32 4.01
CA GLY A 32 -22.12 -23.09 3.51
C GLY A 32 -21.68 -21.88 4.35
N ALA A 33 -21.70 -21.97 5.68
CA ALA A 33 -21.21 -20.92 6.57
C ALA A 33 -19.70 -20.66 6.41
N TYR A 34 -18.90 -21.70 6.19
CA TYR A 34 -17.45 -21.58 5.95
C TYR A 34 -17.17 -20.90 4.62
N ALA A 35 -17.89 -21.23 3.55
CA ALA A 35 -17.75 -20.60 2.26
C ALA A 35 -18.13 -19.11 2.31
N VAL A 36 -19.26 -18.77 2.95
CA VAL A 36 -19.68 -17.37 3.14
C VAL A 36 -18.71 -16.59 4.01
N TYR A 37 -18.13 -17.22 5.05
CA TYR A 37 -17.12 -16.59 5.89
C TYR A 37 -15.79 -16.41 5.16
N ALA A 38 -15.35 -17.39 4.38
CA ALA A 38 -14.13 -17.29 3.57
C ALA A 38 -14.24 -16.22 2.47
N GLU A 39 -15.39 -16.12 1.82
CA GLU A 39 -15.64 -15.07 0.81
C GLU A 39 -15.67 -13.65 1.42
N LYS A 40 -16.06 -13.53 2.69
CA LYS A 40 -16.16 -12.25 3.41
C LYS A 40 -14.82 -11.78 4.04
N THR A 41 -13.79 -12.60 4.05
CA THR A 41 -12.53 -12.31 4.77
C THR A 41 -11.34 -11.98 3.89
N THR A 42 -11.46 -12.03 2.57
CA THR A 42 -10.38 -11.61 1.66
C THR A 42 -10.44 -10.12 1.39
N ARG A 43 -10.12 -9.29 2.41
CA ARG A 43 -9.93 -7.85 2.20
C ARG A 43 -8.73 -7.63 1.31
N LYS A 44 -8.88 -6.83 0.25
CA LYS A 44 -7.75 -6.39 -0.56
C LYS A 44 -6.84 -5.48 0.27
N LEU A 45 -5.54 -5.68 0.13
CA LEU A 45 -4.53 -4.88 0.81
C LEU A 45 -3.60 -4.23 -0.22
N PRO A 46 -3.19 -2.97 0.02
CA PRO A 46 -2.13 -2.35 -0.76
C PRO A 46 -0.78 -2.96 -0.40
N ILE A 47 0.25 -2.67 -1.20
CA ILE A 47 1.62 -3.14 -0.95
C ILE A 47 2.26 -2.24 0.12
N TYR A 48 2.60 -2.82 1.27
CA TYR A 48 3.30 -2.13 2.36
C TYR A 48 4.82 -2.31 2.30
N CYS A 49 5.26 -3.48 1.84
CA CYS A 49 6.65 -3.85 1.63
C CYS A 49 6.73 -5.04 0.68
N VAL A 50 7.93 -5.41 0.28
CA VAL A 50 8.18 -6.51 -0.66
C VAL A 50 9.02 -7.61 -0.01
N ASP A 51 8.64 -8.86 -0.22
CA ASP A 51 9.44 -10.01 0.19
C ASP A 51 10.62 -10.18 -0.79
N THR A 52 11.80 -9.82 -0.34
CA THR A 52 13.03 -9.92 -1.15
C THR A 52 14.23 -10.27 -0.28
N PRO A 53 15.13 -11.15 -0.72
CA PRO A 53 16.39 -11.42 -0.03
C PRO A 53 17.39 -10.25 -0.17
N ASP A 54 17.20 -9.39 -1.17
CA ASP A 54 18.10 -8.27 -1.46
C ASP A 54 17.97 -7.17 -0.40
N LYS A 55 19.09 -6.58 -0.02
CA LYS A 55 19.09 -5.38 0.82
C LYS A 55 18.71 -4.13 -0.01
N LYS A 56 17.49 -4.12 -0.51
CA LYS A 56 16.87 -3.00 -1.23
C LYS A 56 15.77 -2.38 -0.40
N VAL A 57 15.68 -1.06 -0.43
CA VAL A 57 14.63 -0.26 0.23
C VAL A 57 14.21 0.89 -0.65
N ALA A 58 12.99 1.38 -0.46
CA ALA A 58 12.49 2.56 -1.15
C ALA A 58 12.20 3.69 -0.17
N LEU A 59 12.79 4.87 -0.42
CA LEU A 59 12.38 6.13 0.20
C LEU A 59 11.19 6.69 -0.57
N SER A 60 10.19 7.21 0.14
CA SER A 60 9.06 7.85 -0.50
C SER A 60 8.58 9.07 0.27
N PHE A 61 8.16 10.08 -0.46
CA PHE A 61 7.70 11.37 0.06
C PHE A 61 6.29 11.63 -0.44
N ASP A 62 5.35 11.91 0.49
CA ASP A 62 4.03 12.40 0.15
C ASP A 62 4.08 13.92 0.07
N ALA A 63 3.59 14.50 -1.04
CA ALA A 63 3.66 15.93 -1.35
C ALA A 63 2.26 16.50 -1.58
N SER A 64 1.69 17.08 -0.53
CA SER A 64 0.37 17.71 -0.54
C SER A 64 0.44 19.21 -0.33
N TRP A 65 1.35 19.68 0.52
CA TRP A 65 1.46 21.07 0.92
C TRP A 65 2.88 21.58 0.76
N GLY A 66 3.02 22.87 0.35
CA GLY A 66 4.33 23.49 0.22
C GLY A 66 5.28 22.81 -0.78
N ALA A 67 6.36 23.48 -1.14
CA ALA A 67 7.45 22.92 -1.94
C ALA A 67 8.82 23.45 -1.49
N ASP A 68 8.86 24.22 -0.41
CA ASP A 68 10.04 24.99 0.00
C ASP A 68 11.25 24.10 0.32
N LYS A 69 11.00 22.90 0.84
CA LYS A 69 12.06 21.94 1.19
C LYS A 69 12.36 20.94 0.07
N THR A 70 11.53 20.88 -0.97
CA THR A 70 11.64 19.86 -2.04
C THR A 70 12.97 19.94 -2.77
N GLN A 71 13.47 21.16 -3.03
CA GLN A 71 14.78 21.34 -3.68
C GLN A 71 15.91 20.76 -2.80
N SER A 72 15.93 21.05 -1.50
CA SER A 72 16.94 20.52 -0.58
C SER A 72 16.89 19.00 -0.42
N ILE A 73 15.68 18.41 -0.49
CA ILE A 73 15.52 16.97 -0.53
C ILE A 73 16.14 16.39 -1.81
N LEU A 74 15.84 16.97 -2.98
CA LEU A 74 16.40 16.54 -4.26
C LEU A 74 17.93 16.62 -4.27
N GLU A 75 18.50 17.75 -3.83
CA GLU A 75 19.97 17.93 -3.72
C GLU A 75 20.62 16.89 -2.82
N THR A 76 19.92 16.48 -1.76
CA THR A 76 20.40 15.42 -0.88
C THR A 76 20.37 14.05 -1.60
N LEU A 77 19.29 13.72 -2.31
CA LEU A 77 19.19 12.48 -3.10
C LEU A 77 20.30 12.42 -4.16
N GLU A 78 20.56 13.52 -4.85
CA GLU A 78 21.62 13.64 -5.85
C GLU A 78 23.01 13.49 -5.24
N ARG A 79 23.30 14.20 -4.13
CA ARG A 79 24.57 14.15 -3.42
C ARG A 79 24.93 12.73 -2.95
N TYR A 80 23.94 11.99 -2.46
CA TYR A 80 24.15 10.63 -1.98
C TYR A 80 23.98 9.57 -3.04
N ASP A 81 23.65 9.93 -4.28
CA ASP A 81 23.36 9.01 -5.38
C ASP A 81 22.31 7.96 -5.00
N VAL A 82 21.13 8.41 -4.53
CA VAL A 82 20.03 7.55 -4.14
C VAL A 82 18.75 7.89 -4.89
N LYS A 83 17.90 6.88 -5.09
CA LYS A 83 16.60 7.02 -5.71
C LYS A 83 15.51 7.13 -4.65
N ALA A 84 14.39 7.74 -5.04
CA ALA A 84 13.21 7.87 -4.19
C ALA A 84 11.92 7.95 -5.02
N ASN A 85 10.76 7.95 -4.34
CA ASN A 85 9.47 8.23 -4.94
C ASN A 85 8.87 9.52 -4.37
N TYR A 86 8.12 10.24 -5.19
CA TYR A 86 7.23 11.30 -4.75
C TYR A 86 5.79 10.94 -5.15
N PHE A 87 4.90 10.91 -4.18
CA PHE A 87 3.46 10.79 -4.40
C PHE A 87 2.86 12.18 -4.30
N VAL A 88 2.48 12.74 -5.43
CA VAL A 88 2.04 14.14 -5.53
C VAL A 88 0.53 14.25 -5.68
N VAL A 89 -0.08 15.18 -4.97
CA VAL A 89 -1.47 15.55 -5.15
C VAL A 89 -1.62 16.38 -6.43
N GLY A 90 -2.73 16.21 -7.17
CA GLY A 90 -2.93 16.89 -8.43
C GLY A 90 -2.81 18.41 -8.33
N PHE A 91 -3.46 19.03 -7.35
CA PHE A 91 -3.34 20.50 -7.15
C PHE A 91 -1.91 20.94 -6.79
N TRP A 92 -1.12 20.08 -6.12
CA TRP A 92 0.30 20.36 -5.87
C TRP A 92 1.09 20.29 -7.18
N ALA A 93 0.81 19.30 -8.01
CA ALA A 93 1.46 19.11 -9.30
C ALA A 93 1.21 20.30 -10.24
N GLU A 94 0.00 20.86 -10.27
CA GLU A 94 -0.31 22.08 -11.03
C GLU A 94 0.40 23.29 -10.47
N LYS A 95 0.29 23.52 -9.16
CA LYS A 95 0.83 24.70 -8.49
C LYS A 95 2.35 24.76 -8.56
N TYR A 96 3.02 23.62 -8.47
CA TYR A 96 4.48 23.51 -8.43
C TYR A 96 5.03 22.73 -9.63
N ALA A 97 4.47 22.96 -10.82
CA ALA A 97 4.81 22.23 -12.04
C ALA A 97 6.30 22.27 -12.38
N GLU A 98 6.98 23.39 -12.19
CA GLU A 98 8.43 23.50 -12.41
C GLU A 98 9.23 22.60 -11.43
N THR A 99 8.81 22.56 -10.17
CA THR A 99 9.43 21.70 -9.15
C THR A 99 9.20 20.23 -9.47
N LEU A 100 7.98 19.86 -9.85
CA LEU A 100 7.64 18.50 -10.27
C LEU A 100 8.46 18.09 -11.51
N LYS A 101 8.60 18.98 -12.48
CA LYS A 101 9.43 18.75 -13.67
C LYS A 101 10.88 18.50 -13.31
N LYS A 102 11.47 19.29 -12.41
CA LYS A 102 12.84 19.09 -11.91
C LYS A 102 13.00 17.73 -11.21
N LEU A 103 12.07 17.34 -10.33
CA LEU A 103 12.08 16.03 -9.70
C LEU A 103 12.10 14.91 -10.73
N SER A 104 11.20 14.95 -11.70
CA SER A 104 11.09 13.93 -12.75
C SER A 104 12.31 13.88 -13.67
N ASP A 105 12.90 15.02 -14.01
CA ASP A 105 14.05 15.11 -14.93
C ASP A 105 15.38 14.73 -14.25
N SER A 106 15.44 14.70 -12.91
CA SER A 106 16.64 14.35 -12.15
C SER A 106 17.14 12.92 -12.39
N GLY A 107 16.26 12.04 -12.87
CA GLY A 107 16.53 10.61 -12.98
C GLY A 107 16.66 9.87 -11.63
N ARG A 108 16.39 10.58 -10.52
CA ARG A 108 16.45 10.04 -9.16
C ARG A 108 15.06 9.79 -8.56
N VAL A 109 14.03 10.44 -9.11
CA VAL A 109 12.70 10.43 -8.51
C VAL A 109 11.69 9.82 -9.48
N GLU A 110 11.00 8.79 -9.02
CA GLU A 110 9.81 8.25 -9.66
C GLU A 110 8.56 8.93 -9.06
N ILE A 111 7.67 9.39 -9.93
CA ILE A 111 6.47 10.11 -9.52
C ILE A 111 5.27 9.17 -9.50
N GLY A 112 4.57 9.12 -8.37
CA GLY A 112 3.26 8.48 -8.19
C GLY A 112 2.17 9.52 -7.94
N THR A 113 0.92 9.10 -7.98
CA THR A 113 -0.22 9.96 -7.62
C THR A 113 -0.64 9.79 -6.16
N HIS A 114 -1.04 10.91 -5.53
CA HIS A 114 -1.59 10.96 -4.17
C HIS A 114 -3.04 11.51 -4.18
N SER A 115 -3.85 11.12 -5.18
CA SER A 115 -5.14 11.68 -5.55
C SER A 115 -5.06 13.09 -6.18
N ASN A 116 -6.20 13.64 -6.58
CA ASN A 116 -6.26 14.99 -7.14
C ASN A 116 -6.40 16.06 -6.06
N THR A 117 -7.25 15.83 -5.04
CA THR A 117 -7.65 16.85 -4.06
C THR A 117 -7.39 16.45 -2.60
N HIS A 118 -6.68 15.34 -2.35
CA HIS A 118 -6.34 14.84 -1.02
C HIS A 118 -7.57 14.57 -0.13
N GLN A 119 -8.63 13.98 -0.70
CA GLN A 119 -9.83 13.63 0.05
C GLN A 119 -9.70 12.27 0.75
N HIS A 120 -10.64 11.97 1.67
CA HIS A 120 -10.82 10.64 2.24
C HIS A 120 -11.39 9.69 1.19
N MET A 121 -10.55 9.18 0.29
CA MET A 121 -10.96 8.45 -0.90
C MET A 121 -11.71 7.16 -0.59
N SER A 122 -11.48 6.54 0.57
CA SER A 122 -12.23 5.36 1.04
C SER A 122 -13.72 5.64 1.31
N LYS A 123 -14.12 6.93 1.36
CA LYS A 123 -15.51 7.37 1.58
C LYS A 123 -16.21 7.80 0.28
N LEU A 124 -15.49 7.82 -0.83
CA LEU A 124 -16.02 8.22 -2.14
C LEU A 124 -16.68 7.03 -2.85
N ASP A 125 -17.61 7.32 -3.75
CA ASP A 125 -18.12 6.35 -4.70
C ASP A 125 -17.09 6.06 -5.81
N LYS A 126 -17.27 4.95 -6.53
CA LYS A 126 -16.34 4.46 -7.55
C LYS A 126 -16.05 5.52 -8.64
N ASN A 127 -17.07 6.26 -9.09
CA ASN A 127 -16.89 7.26 -10.14
C ASN A 127 -16.05 8.45 -9.64
N SER A 128 -16.29 8.88 -8.40
CA SER A 128 -15.52 9.93 -7.76
C SER A 128 -14.06 9.50 -7.51
N ILE A 129 -13.84 8.24 -7.07
CA ILE A 129 -12.49 7.67 -6.95
C ILE A 129 -11.77 7.70 -8.30
N LYS A 130 -12.43 7.22 -9.35
CA LYS A 130 -11.87 7.19 -10.69
C LYS A 130 -11.51 8.60 -11.19
N LEU A 131 -12.38 9.57 -10.98
CA LEU A 131 -12.13 10.96 -11.35
C LEU A 131 -10.90 11.53 -10.64
N GLU A 132 -10.77 11.31 -9.33
CA GLU A 132 -9.59 11.73 -8.55
C GLU A 132 -8.29 11.15 -9.10
N LEU A 133 -8.28 9.85 -9.45
CA LEU A 133 -7.11 9.15 -9.94
C LEU A 133 -6.75 9.56 -11.39
N GLU A 134 -7.73 9.61 -12.29
CA GLU A 134 -7.51 9.96 -13.69
C GLU A 134 -7.09 11.43 -13.84
N THR A 135 -7.72 12.34 -13.08
CA THR A 135 -7.39 13.77 -13.13
C THR A 135 -5.96 14.01 -12.66
N SER A 136 -5.60 13.48 -11.49
CA SER A 136 -4.23 13.65 -10.98
C SER A 136 -3.19 13.00 -11.89
N SER A 137 -3.47 11.82 -12.44
CA SER A 137 -2.56 11.15 -13.37
C SER A 137 -2.36 11.96 -14.65
N SER A 138 -3.42 12.56 -15.19
CA SER A 138 -3.35 13.40 -16.39
C SER A 138 -2.55 14.69 -16.14
N ILE A 139 -2.72 15.31 -14.98
CA ILE A 139 -1.93 16.49 -14.57
C ILE A 139 -0.45 16.12 -14.48
N ILE A 140 -0.11 15.04 -13.76
CA ILE A 140 1.26 14.54 -13.62
C ILE A 140 1.87 14.27 -14.99
N GLU A 141 1.15 13.54 -15.85
CA GLU A 141 1.60 13.22 -17.20
C GLU A 141 1.85 14.47 -18.04
N SER A 142 0.98 15.47 -17.95
CA SER A 142 1.13 16.74 -18.69
C SER A 142 2.39 17.51 -18.33
N VAL A 143 2.85 17.43 -17.07
CA VAL A 143 4.03 18.10 -16.56
C VAL A 143 5.30 17.29 -16.81
N THR A 144 5.24 15.98 -16.54
CA THR A 144 6.44 15.11 -16.54
C THR A 144 6.68 14.41 -17.87
N GLY A 145 5.65 14.30 -18.73
CA GLY A 145 5.64 13.47 -19.93
C GLY A 145 5.53 11.97 -19.64
N LYS A 146 5.28 11.59 -18.39
CA LYS A 146 5.17 10.17 -17.96
C LYS A 146 3.89 9.97 -17.15
N LYS A 147 3.09 8.99 -17.53
CA LYS A 147 1.91 8.60 -16.74
C LYS A 147 2.37 7.85 -15.49
N PRO A 148 1.90 8.23 -14.29
CA PRO A 148 2.19 7.45 -13.08
C PRO A 148 1.48 6.09 -13.14
N ASP A 149 2.10 5.08 -12.56
CA ASP A 149 1.52 3.74 -12.36
C ASP A 149 1.48 3.33 -10.88
N LEU A 150 1.87 4.24 -9.99
CA LEU A 150 1.82 4.06 -8.54
C LEU A 150 0.82 5.05 -7.93
N PHE A 151 0.04 4.55 -6.98
CA PHE A 151 -0.91 5.35 -6.20
C PHE A 151 -0.70 5.12 -4.71
N ARG A 152 -0.72 6.20 -3.93
CA ARG A 152 -0.81 6.15 -2.48
C ARG A 152 -2.05 6.90 -2.02
N ALA A 153 -2.88 6.23 -1.22
CA ALA A 153 -4.12 6.83 -0.73
C ALA A 153 -3.83 7.88 0.36
N PRO A 154 -4.46 9.07 0.29
CA PRO A 154 -4.41 10.05 1.37
C PRO A 154 -4.74 9.44 2.73
N PHE A 155 -4.05 9.91 3.78
CA PHE A 155 -4.24 9.45 5.17
C PHE A 155 -3.93 7.96 5.39
N GLY A 156 -3.46 7.21 4.40
CA GLY A 156 -3.31 5.76 4.46
C GLY A 156 -4.64 5.01 4.50
N GLU A 157 -5.77 5.66 4.22
CA GLU A 157 -7.11 5.07 4.27
C GLU A 157 -7.45 4.37 2.95
N TYR A 158 -7.93 3.13 3.03
CA TYR A 158 -8.35 2.36 1.86
C TYR A 158 -9.47 1.37 2.20
N ASN A 159 -10.15 0.93 1.15
CA ASN A 159 -11.08 -0.19 1.13
C ASN A 159 -10.95 -0.93 -0.21
N ASP A 160 -11.65 -2.04 -0.35
CA ASP A 160 -11.58 -2.88 -1.56
C ASP A 160 -11.98 -2.10 -2.81
N ALA A 161 -13.03 -1.28 -2.73
CA ALA A 161 -13.50 -0.48 -3.86
C ALA A 161 -12.45 0.52 -4.35
N LEU A 162 -11.69 1.14 -3.44
CA LEU A 162 -10.60 2.04 -3.80
C LEU A 162 -9.46 1.30 -4.50
N ILE A 163 -9.03 0.16 -3.96
CA ILE A 163 -7.95 -0.63 -4.55
C ILE A 163 -8.35 -1.15 -5.93
N GLU A 164 -9.57 -1.70 -6.07
CA GLU A 164 -10.09 -2.20 -7.36
C GLU A 164 -10.19 -1.09 -8.41
N THR A 165 -10.66 0.09 -8.01
CA THR A 165 -10.74 1.23 -8.92
C THR A 165 -9.34 1.72 -9.33
N ALA A 166 -8.36 1.70 -8.43
CA ALA A 166 -6.98 2.03 -8.76
C ALA A 166 -6.38 1.00 -9.75
N GLU A 167 -6.61 -0.30 -9.52
CA GLU A 167 -6.21 -1.38 -10.44
C GLU A 167 -6.84 -1.20 -11.84
N GLU A 168 -8.14 -0.85 -11.92
CA GLU A 168 -8.83 -0.55 -13.18
C GLU A 168 -8.24 0.67 -13.91
N CYS A 169 -7.67 1.64 -13.17
CA CYS A 169 -6.94 2.79 -13.72
C CYS A 169 -5.48 2.45 -14.10
N GLY A 170 -5.03 1.21 -13.88
CA GLY A 170 -3.65 0.77 -14.14
C GLY A 170 -2.65 1.22 -13.08
N LEU A 171 -3.11 1.43 -11.84
CA LEU A 171 -2.31 1.91 -10.72
C LEU A 171 -2.10 0.82 -9.67
N TYR A 172 -0.85 0.62 -9.25
CA TYR A 172 -0.52 -0.19 -8.07
C TYR A 172 -0.71 0.64 -6.80
N THR A 173 -1.58 0.18 -5.91
CA THR A 173 -1.79 0.85 -4.61
C THR A 173 -0.69 0.45 -3.64
N VAL A 174 0.08 1.43 -3.16
CA VAL A 174 1.20 1.21 -2.24
C VAL A 174 1.02 2.01 -0.95
N GLN A 175 1.55 1.47 0.13
CA GLN A 175 1.61 2.07 1.45
C GLN A 175 3.07 2.09 1.94
N TRP A 176 3.31 1.88 3.24
CA TRP A 176 4.62 1.84 3.88
C TRP A 176 4.61 0.90 5.08
N ASP A 177 5.72 0.27 5.35
CA ASP A 177 5.95 -0.49 6.59
C ASP A 177 6.83 0.27 7.60
N VAL A 178 7.51 1.33 7.15
CA VAL A 178 8.33 2.20 8.01
C VAL A 178 7.85 3.65 7.90
N ASP A 179 7.23 4.16 8.98
CA ASP A 179 6.81 5.56 9.10
C ASP A 179 7.88 6.35 9.85
N SER A 180 8.40 7.41 9.22
CA SER A 180 9.37 8.32 9.83
C SER A 180 8.77 9.13 10.98
N LEU A 181 7.46 9.39 10.96
CA LEU A 181 6.73 10.32 11.83
C LEU A 181 7.23 11.77 11.75
N ASP A 182 7.79 12.18 10.61
CA ASP A 182 8.29 13.55 10.37
C ASP A 182 7.19 14.61 10.52
N TRP A 183 5.93 14.23 10.27
CA TRP A 183 4.75 15.07 10.49
C TRP A 183 4.42 15.35 11.96
N LYS A 184 5.08 14.68 12.90
CA LYS A 184 4.90 14.89 14.37
C LYS A 184 5.92 15.83 14.99
N GLY A 185 6.80 16.45 14.22
CA GLY A 185 7.85 17.32 14.74
C GLY A 185 8.95 16.58 15.51
N VAL A 186 9.13 15.27 15.25
CA VAL A 186 10.21 14.47 15.86
C VAL A 186 11.57 15.00 15.40
N GLY A 187 12.55 15.06 16.34
CA GLY A 187 13.90 15.51 16.01
C GLY A 187 14.62 14.64 14.99
N ALA A 188 15.57 15.23 14.24
CA ALA A 188 16.21 14.57 13.09
C ALA A 188 16.94 13.28 13.49
N GLU A 189 17.68 13.26 14.59
CA GLU A 189 18.41 12.08 15.07
C GLU A 189 17.46 10.98 15.54
N GLU A 190 16.38 11.33 16.25
CA GLU A 190 15.38 10.37 16.72
C GLU A 190 14.64 9.74 15.54
N MET A 191 14.25 10.55 14.56
CA MET A 191 13.64 10.11 13.31
C MET A 191 14.56 9.14 12.57
N ALA A 192 15.83 9.51 12.38
CA ALA A 192 16.82 8.67 11.71
C ALA A 192 17.02 7.34 12.44
N ALA A 193 17.22 7.37 13.75
CA ALA A 193 17.39 6.16 14.55
C ALA A 193 16.18 5.22 14.43
N LYS A 194 14.97 5.76 14.47
CA LYS A 194 13.73 5.00 14.32
C LYS A 194 13.64 4.33 12.95
N VAL A 195 13.84 5.09 11.87
CA VAL A 195 13.79 4.58 10.50
C VAL A 195 14.83 3.49 10.30
N ILE A 196 16.10 3.76 10.64
CA ILE A 196 17.21 2.82 10.48
C ILE A 196 16.98 1.50 11.25
N ASN A 197 16.36 1.58 12.45
CA ASN A 197 16.12 0.38 13.27
C ASN A 197 14.91 -0.45 12.79
N LYS A 198 13.91 0.18 12.17
CA LYS A 198 12.73 -0.52 11.69
C LYS A 198 12.88 -1.08 10.27
N THR A 199 13.76 -0.51 9.48
CA THR A 199 13.96 -0.88 8.08
C THR A 199 14.45 -2.33 7.93
N LYS A 200 13.82 -3.06 7.02
CA LYS A 200 14.14 -4.44 6.61
C LYS A 200 14.31 -4.49 5.09
N ASN A 201 14.74 -5.64 4.57
CA ASN A 201 14.76 -5.87 3.13
C ASN A 201 13.36 -5.66 2.56
N GLY A 202 13.25 -4.93 1.46
CA GLY A 202 12.00 -4.63 0.80
C GLY A 202 11.11 -3.57 1.49
N SER A 203 11.60 -2.89 2.52
CA SER A 203 10.84 -1.83 3.20
C SER A 203 10.56 -0.63 2.29
N ILE A 204 9.34 -0.09 2.42
CA ILE A 204 8.92 1.19 1.86
C ILE A 204 8.82 2.19 3.03
N ILE A 205 9.59 3.26 2.95
CA ILE A 205 9.74 4.26 4.01
C ILE A 205 8.92 5.50 3.65
N LEU A 206 7.98 5.89 4.54
CA LEU A 206 7.21 7.12 4.40
C LEU A 206 7.91 8.31 5.03
N MET A 207 7.97 9.38 4.27
CA MET A 207 8.32 10.75 4.69
C MET A 207 7.38 11.74 3.99
N HIS A 208 7.45 13.02 4.36
CA HIS A 208 6.70 14.10 3.71
C HIS A 208 7.67 15.20 3.23
N ASN A 209 7.32 15.84 2.11
CA ASN A 209 8.17 16.88 1.52
C ASN A 209 8.24 18.16 2.37
N ASP A 210 7.27 18.39 3.25
CA ASP A 210 7.16 19.58 4.11
C ASP A 210 7.42 19.29 5.61
N GLY A 211 7.72 18.05 5.99
CA GLY A 211 8.03 17.66 7.38
C GLY A 211 9.13 18.56 7.97
N GLU A 212 8.95 19.00 9.22
CA GLU A 212 9.80 20.01 9.85
C GLU A 212 11.28 19.67 9.80
N ASN A 213 11.61 18.43 10.14
CA ASN A 213 12.99 17.93 10.25
C ASN A 213 13.39 16.95 9.14
N THR A 214 12.57 16.78 8.09
CA THR A 214 12.81 15.84 6.98
C THR A 214 14.15 16.09 6.32
N VAL A 215 14.46 17.36 5.97
CA VAL A 215 15.72 17.72 5.29
C VAL A 215 16.94 17.38 6.16
N SER A 216 16.87 17.61 7.48
CA SER A 216 17.96 17.34 8.40
C SER A 216 18.13 15.85 8.70
N ALA A 217 17.03 15.10 8.73
CA ALA A 217 17.05 13.65 9.01
C ALA A 217 17.49 12.81 7.80
N LEU A 218 17.17 13.28 6.59
CA LEU A 218 17.38 12.50 5.36
C LEU A 218 18.85 12.04 5.16
N PRO A 219 19.88 12.91 5.32
CA PRO A 219 21.27 12.47 5.26
C PRO A 219 21.60 11.36 6.27
N LEU A 220 21.14 11.52 7.52
CA LEU A 220 21.39 10.56 8.59
C LEU A 220 20.75 9.19 8.29
N ILE A 221 19.53 9.20 7.74
CA ILE A 221 18.82 7.98 7.32
C ILE A 221 19.59 7.29 6.19
N ILE A 222 19.99 8.05 5.17
CA ILE A 222 20.69 7.49 4.01
C ILE A 222 22.03 6.86 4.44
N GLU A 223 22.84 7.60 5.20
CA GLU A 223 24.13 7.11 5.70
C GLU A 223 23.97 5.87 6.58
N GLY A 224 23.02 5.92 7.53
CA GLY A 224 22.77 4.79 8.44
C GLY A 224 22.30 3.52 7.71
N LEU A 225 21.47 3.65 6.69
CA LEU A 225 21.00 2.52 5.87
C LEU A 225 22.10 2.02 4.93
N LYS A 226 22.89 2.90 4.30
CA LYS A 226 24.07 2.51 3.51
C LYS A 226 25.09 1.76 4.35
N ASN A 227 25.35 2.21 5.58
CA ASN A 227 26.26 1.51 6.52
C ASN A 227 25.76 0.12 6.92
N LYS A 228 24.43 -0.12 6.89
CA LYS A 228 23.84 -1.46 7.03
C LYS A 228 23.85 -2.27 5.74
N GLY A 229 24.34 -1.72 4.63
CA GLY A 229 24.47 -2.34 3.32
C GLY A 229 23.21 -2.27 2.46
N TYR A 230 22.26 -1.39 2.77
CA TYR A 230 21.08 -1.19 1.92
C TYR A 230 21.39 -0.34 0.70
N SER A 231 20.80 -0.71 -0.44
CA SER A 231 20.70 0.11 -1.65
C SER A 231 19.31 0.72 -1.76
N PHE A 232 19.26 1.92 -2.34
CA PHE A 232 18.01 2.66 -2.53
C PHE A 232 17.53 2.53 -3.97
N VAL A 233 16.32 2.02 -4.12
CA VAL A 233 15.65 1.85 -5.41
C VAL A 233 14.31 2.59 -5.39
N THR A 234 13.70 2.82 -6.56
CA THR A 234 12.32 3.30 -6.58
C THR A 234 11.36 2.18 -6.21
N ILE A 235 10.13 2.55 -5.79
CA ILE A 235 9.08 1.56 -5.51
C ILE A 235 8.78 0.75 -6.78
N GLY A 236 8.78 1.42 -7.95
CA GLY A 236 8.56 0.75 -9.22
C GLY A 236 9.63 -0.29 -9.58
N GLU A 237 10.88 -0.09 -9.11
CA GLU A 237 11.97 -1.06 -9.23
C GLU A 237 11.93 -2.13 -8.12
N LEU A 238 11.23 -1.87 -7.01
CA LEU A 238 11.16 -2.76 -5.87
C LEU A 238 10.03 -3.78 -5.98
N ILE A 239 8.85 -3.35 -6.44
CA ILE A 239 7.64 -4.18 -6.48
C ILE A 239 7.66 -5.18 -7.64
N TYR A 240 7.00 -6.31 -7.45
CA TYR A 240 6.69 -7.25 -8.52
C TYR A 240 5.50 -6.73 -9.33
N ARG A 241 5.59 -6.78 -10.66
CA ARG A 241 4.54 -6.32 -11.56
C ARG A 241 3.57 -7.43 -11.94
N ASP A 242 4.06 -8.67 -11.97
CA ASP A 242 3.31 -9.86 -12.36
C ASP A 242 3.60 -11.01 -11.38
N ASN A 243 2.72 -11.99 -11.36
CA ASN A 243 2.87 -13.23 -10.59
C ASN A 243 3.19 -12.99 -9.10
N PHE A 244 2.39 -12.16 -8.44
CA PHE A 244 2.55 -11.88 -7.02
C PHE A 244 1.23 -12.02 -6.26
N THR A 245 1.34 -12.16 -4.95
CA THR A 245 0.25 -12.04 -3.99
C THR A 245 0.62 -11.01 -2.93
N VAL A 246 -0.39 -10.45 -2.26
CA VAL A 246 -0.19 -9.59 -1.09
C VAL A 246 -0.76 -10.34 0.12
N ASP A 247 0.08 -10.63 1.10
CA ASP A 247 -0.33 -11.35 2.29
C ASP A 247 -1.17 -10.49 3.25
N HIS A 248 -1.66 -11.08 4.33
CA HIS A 248 -2.50 -10.40 5.33
C HIS A 248 -1.80 -9.25 6.09
N THR A 249 -0.50 -9.10 5.93
CA THR A 249 0.30 -7.98 6.48
C THR A 249 0.55 -6.87 5.47
N GLY A 250 0.14 -7.06 4.21
CA GLY A 250 0.43 -6.14 3.12
C GLY A 250 1.79 -6.39 2.46
N LYS A 251 2.49 -7.49 2.79
CA LYS A 251 3.73 -7.84 2.14
C LYS A 251 3.47 -8.46 0.77
N GLN A 252 4.06 -7.88 -0.28
CA GLN A 252 4.03 -8.44 -1.62
C GLN A 252 5.02 -9.59 -1.75
N ILE A 253 4.54 -10.73 -2.21
CA ILE A 253 5.30 -11.98 -2.33
C ILE A 253 5.20 -12.48 -3.76
N LEU A 254 6.34 -12.81 -4.38
CA LEU A 254 6.38 -13.42 -5.69
C LEU A 254 5.72 -14.81 -5.61
N SER A 255 4.73 -15.07 -6.46
CA SER A 255 4.10 -16.39 -6.53
C SER A 255 5.07 -17.35 -7.19
N GLU A 256 5.33 -18.49 -6.53
CA GLU A 256 6.03 -19.60 -7.18
C GLU A 256 5.17 -20.10 -8.35
N GLY A 257 5.74 -20.13 -9.55
CA GLY A 257 5.08 -20.60 -10.78
C GLY A 257 4.84 -22.12 -10.78
#